data_599fd7aad0b099710dc2891031d6df01
#
_entry.id   599fd7aad0b099710dc2891031d6df01
#
_cell.length_a   1.000
_cell.length_b   1.000
_cell.length_c   1.000
_cell.angle_alpha   90.00
_cell.angle_beta   90.00
_cell.angle_gamma   90.00
#
_symmetry.space_group_name_H-M   'P 1'
#
loop_
_entity.id
_entity.type
_entity.pdbx_description
1 polymer ?
#
loop_
_entity_poly.entity_id
_entity_poly.type
_entity_poly.pdbx_seq_one_letter_code
_entity_poly.pdbx_strand_id
1 'polypeptide(L)'
;MELFEDEHHVRLRNREHGTYLCADEDGHGVSLHPHHRRGSMNAAWLVHVFPHEGEEYLFFCNAAYGGYLAATEAPAPFAHGGLRVEQSNYDHPDGDAVVWYAIPVPGADDHPVVLWNIIRGFLRAYVRNGIRHMNNGVSVADTNDIVHIAARMSHWIVEPIPDRDGMPPLPPPTIGLRLRQLPFRLIHFVWPLGVDVHAPLIDYGFFLFFGRSVFRLRIELARRLDADVANLVMCLRTGGDLLTPLLVDLPTNHDTLHIVVVITGTLAHAELRYPDVDAE
;
A
#
# COMPACT_ATOMS: atom_id res chain seq x y z
N MET A 1 4.31 -19.43 -15.74
CA MET A 1 4.67 -19.04 -14.36
C MET A 1 3.89 -17.77 -14.11
N GLU A 2 2.85 -17.86 -13.30
CA GLU A 2 2.05 -16.69 -12.92
C GLU A 2 2.97 -15.74 -12.17
N LEU A 3 3.11 -14.53 -12.69
CA LEU A 3 3.94 -13.48 -12.09
C LEU A 3 3.25 -12.82 -10.89
N PHE A 4 1.93 -12.91 -10.85
CA PHE A 4 1.10 -12.39 -9.79
C PHE A 4 0.17 -13.49 -9.28
N GLU A 5 0.18 -13.68 -7.99
CA GLU A 5 -0.72 -14.57 -7.28
C GLU A 5 -1.65 -13.72 -6.42
N ASP A 6 -2.94 -14.10 -6.39
CA ASP A 6 -3.93 -13.38 -5.61
C ASP A 6 -3.60 -13.42 -4.12
N GLU A 7 -3.81 -12.31 -3.42
CA GLU A 7 -3.49 -12.12 -2.00
C GLU A 7 -2.01 -12.30 -1.61
N HIS A 8 -1.07 -12.23 -2.60
CA HIS A 8 0.35 -12.24 -2.32
C HIS A 8 0.96 -10.83 -2.38
N HIS A 9 2.00 -10.62 -1.58
CA HIS A 9 2.73 -9.36 -1.59
C HIS A 9 3.87 -9.39 -2.61
N VAL A 10 4.06 -8.25 -3.28
CA VAL A 10 5.15 -8.06 -4.25
C VAL A 10 5.87 -6.74 -4.03
N ARG A 11 7.11 -6.65 -4.50
CA ARG A 11 7.82 -5.39 -4.76
C ARG A 11 7.86 -5.16 -6.26
N LEU A 12 7.69 -3.91 -6.65
CA LEU A 12 7.80 -3.48 -8.04
C LEU A 12 9.10 -2.69 -8.19
N ARG A 13 10.10 -3.31 -8.80
CA ARG A 13 11.42 -2.70 -9.05
C ARG A 13 11.54 -2.22 -10.48
N ASN A 14 11.82 -0.94 -10.67
CA ASN A 14 12.08 -0.43 -12.00
C ASN A 14 13.37 -1.02 -12.59
N ARG A 15 13.28 -1.55 -13.81
CA ARG A 15 14.38 -2.27 -14.47
C ARG A 15 15.57 -1.37 -14.81
N GLU A 16 15.30 -0.12 -15.21
CA GLU A 16 16.37 0.83 -15.63
C GLU A 16 17.14 1.39 -14.43
N HIS A 17 16.41 1.74 -13.38
CA HIS A 17 16.98 2.48 -12.25
C HIS A 17 17.28 1.61 -11.03
N GLY A 18 16.74 0.39 -10.98
CA GLY A 18 16.85 -0.49 -9.82
C GLY A 18 16.16 0.05 -8.57
N THR A 19 15.25 1.02 -8.73
CA THR A 19 14.50 1.65 -7.64
C THR A 19 13.15 0.96 -7.47
N TYR A 20 12.62 1.00 -6.23
CA TYR A 20 11.36 0.39 -5.86
C TYR A 20 10.23 1.40 -5.82
N LEU A 21 9.04 0.98 -6.28
CA LEU A 21 7.81 1.73 -6.13
C LEU A 21 7.38 1.71 -4.67
N CYS A 22 7.23 2.86 -4.05
CA CYS A 22 6.90 3.01 -2.63
C CYS A 22 5.74 3.99 -2.43
N ALA A 23 4.87 3.66 -1.49
CA ALA A 23 3.92 4.60 -0.93
C ALA A 23 4.64 5.63 -0.07
N ASP A 24 4.31 6.90 -0.25
CA ASP A 24 4.92 8.00 0.52
C ASP A 24 4.32 8.11 1.92
N GLU A 25 5.11 8.62 2.86
CA GLU A 25 4.69 8.79 4.25
C GLU A 25 3.57 9.84 4.45
N ASP A 26 3.24 10.59 3.41
CA ASP A 26 2.09 11.52 3.45
C ASP A 26 0.73 10.79 3.32
N GLY A 27 0.75 9.49 2.95
CA GLY A 27 -0.45 8.66 2.78
C GLY A 27 -1.16 8.87 1.45
N HIS A 28 -0.61 9.70 0.57
CA HIS A 28 -1.19 10.02 -0.75
C HIS A 28 -0.21 9.77 -1.90
N GLY A 29 1.02 10.22 -1.74
CA GLY A 29 2.03 10.14 -2.78
C GLY A 29 2.53 8.72 -3.04
N VAL A 30 3.08 8.54 -4.24
CA VAL A 30 3.85 7.35 -4.63
C VAL A 30 5.13 7.82 -5.29
N SER A 31 6.26 7.26 -4.89
CA SER A 31 7.57 7.64 -5.40
C SER A 31 8.52 6.45 -5.54
N LEU A 32 9.70 6.72 -6.08
CA LEU A 32 10.74 5.71 -6.29
C LEU A 32 11.82 5.83 -5.23
N HIS A 33 12.10 4.74 -4.55
CA HIS A 33 13.14 4.68 -3.54
C HIS A 33 14.27 3.71 -3.90
N PRO A 34 15.53 4.00 -3.50
CA PRO A 34 16.66 3.16 -3.79
C PRO A 34 16.61 1.83 -3.00
N HIS A 35 17.49 0.91 -3.36
CA HIS A 35 17.53 -0.48 -2.86
C HIS A 35 17.51 -0.62 -1.33
N HIS A 36 18.08 0.30 -0.56
CA HIS A 36 18.07 0.23 0.90
C HIS A 36 16.67 0.38 1.52
N ARG A 37 15.65 0.77 0.75
CA ARG A 37 14.24 0.78 1.17
C ARG A 37 13.49 -0.49 0.78
N ARG A 38 14.17 -1.50 0.22
CA ARG A 38 13.58 -2.78 -0.16
C ARG A 38 12.85 -3.45 1.02
N GLY A 39 13.45 -3.46 2.20
CA GLY A 39 12.88 -4.00 3.44
C GLY A 39 11.84 -3.09 4.12
N SER A 40 11.08 -2.31 3.36
CA SER A 40 10.07 -1.41 3.91
C SER A 40 8.66 -1.84 3.52
N MET A 41 7.71 -1.79 4.46
CA MET A 41 6.28 -1.99 4.17
C MET A 41 5.76 -1.01 3.11
N ASN A 42 6.35 0.16 2.99
CA ASN A 42 6.01 1.14 1.95
C ASN A 42 6.28 0.61 0.53
N ALA A 43 7.26 -0.30 0.36
CA ALA A 43 7.58 -0.93 -0.92
C ALA A 43 6.82 -2.23 -1.18
N ALA A 44 6.06 -2.71 -0.20
CA ALA A 44 5.28 -3.94 -0.31
C ALA A 44 3.86 -3.61 -0.79
N TRP A 45 3.41 -4.32 -1.82
CA TRP A 45 2.10 -4.16 -2.44
C TRP A 45 1.39 -5.52 -2.44
N LEU A 46 0.25 -5.61 -1.78
CA LEU A 46 -0.63 -6.77 -1.86
C LEU A 46 -1.34 -6.73 -3.22
N VAL A 47 -1.30 -7.85 -3.91
CA VAL A 47 -1.95 -7.99 -5.22
C VAL A 47 -3.32 -8.62 -5.05
N HIS A 48 -4.34 -8.02 -5.65
CA HIS A 48 -5.62 -8.66 -5.87
C HIS A 48 -5.78 -8.91 -7.36
N VAL A 49 -6.06 -10.17 -7.71
CA VAL A 49 -6.29 -10.59 -9.09
C VAL A 49 -7.79 -10.74 -9.33
N PHE A 50 -8.29 -9.99 -10.28
CA PHE A 50 -9.70 -10.05 -10.69
C PHE A 50 -9.82 -10.58 -12.12
N PRO A 51 -10.22 -11.85 -12.32
CA PRO A 51 -10.44 -12.39 -13.65
C PRO A 51 -11.74 -11.84 -14.25
N HIS A 52 -11.66 -11.27 -15.44
CA HIS A 52 -12.83 -10.77 -16.16
C HIS A 52 -12.64 -10.97 -17.67
N GLU A 53 -13.62 -11.60 -18.34
CA GLU A 53 -13.64 -11.86 -19.79
C GLU A 53 -12.38 -12.58 -20.34
N GLY A 54 -11.69 -13.35 -19.52
CA GLY A 54 -10.48 -14.11 -19.90
C GLY A 54 -9.18 -13.34 -19.73
N GLU A 55 -9.24 -12.12 -19.21
CA GLU A 55 -8.10 -11.31 -18.82
C GLU A 55 -7.99 -11.23 -17.29
N GLU A 56 -6.78 -11.00 -16.79
CA GLU A 56 -6.50 -10.81 -15.36
C GLU A 56 -6.20 -9.35 -15.08
N TYR A 57 -7.08 -8.72 -14.32
CA TYR A 57 -6.90 -7.35 -13.82
C TYR A 57 -6.27 -7.37 -12.43
N LEU A 58 -5.40 -6.41 -12.17
CA LEU A 58 -4.61 -6.33 -10.96
C LEU A 58 -4.95 -5.06 -10.18
N PHE A 59 -5.05 -5.20 -8.87
CA PHE A 59 -5.12 -4.09 -7.94
C PHE A 59 -3.93 -4.20 -6.99
N PHE A 60 -3.20 -3.12 -6.77
CA PHE A 60 -2.05 -3.08 -5.88
C PHE A 60 -2.40 -2.29 -4.62
N CYS A 61 -2.57 -2.96 -3.50
CA CYS A 61 -2.86 -2.35 -2.21
C CYS A 61 -1.57 -2.23 -1.39
N ASN A 62 -1.23 -1.04 -0.92
CA ASN A 62 0.00 -0.84 -0.16
C ASN A 62 -0.08 -1.42 1.25
N ALA A 63 0.91 -2.24 1.64
CA ALA A 63 0.94 -2.89 2.94
C ALA A 63 1.18 -1.93 4.13
N ALA A 64 1.68 -0.71 3.89
CA ALA A 64 1.89 0.28 4.95
C ALA A 64 0.61 1.07 5.27
N TYR A 65 -0.12 1.51 4.24
CA TYR A 65 -1.20 2.48 4.40
C TYR A 65 -2.55 2.01 3.85
N GLY A 66 -2.62 0.83 3.21
CA GLY A 66 -3.85 0.28 2.67
C GLY A 66 -4.42 1.04 1.46
N GLY A 67 -3.66 1.99 0.91
CA GLY A 67 -4.05 2.73 -0.28
C GLY A 67 -3.77 1.94 -1.56
N TYR A 68 -4.67 2.04 -2.55
CA TYR A 68 -4.48 1.43 -3.86
C TYR A 68 -3.63 2.31 -4.77
N LEU A 69 -2.75 1.67 -5.54
CA LEU A 69 -2.02 2.34 -6.62
C LEU A 69 -3.00 2.85 -7.66
N ALA A 70 -3.11 4.16 -7.82
CA ALA A 70 -4.06 4.80 -8.71
C ALA A 70 -3.37 5.70 -9.73
N ALA A 71 -3.85 5.66 -10.97
CA ALA A 71 -3.54 6.65 -12.00
C ALA A 71 -4.61 7.73 -12.00
N THR A 72 -4.27 8.99 -11.75
CA THR A 72 -5.23 10.09 -11.66
C THR A 72 -5.33 10.87 -12.98
N GLU A 73 -6.29 11.80 -13.07
CA GLU A 73 -6.39 12.76 -14.19
C GLU A 73 -5.48 13.97 -14.00
N ALA A 74 -4.95 14.14 -12.80
CA ALA A 74 -4.09 15.27 -12.51
C ALA A 74 -2.73 15.13 -13.23
N PRO A 75 -2.14 16.23 -13.71
CA PRO A 75 -0.81 16.18 -14.30
C PRO A 75 0.22 15.74 -13.26
N ALA A 76 1.20 14.95 -13.70
CA ALA A 76 2.33 14.58 -12.86
C ALA A 76 3.11 15.83 -12.41
N PRO A 77 3.78 15.79 -11.25
CA PRO A 77 4.61 16.92 -10.80
C PRO A 77 5.65 17.34 -11.83
N PHE A 78 6.06 18.60 -11.77
CA PHE A 78 6.95 19.24 -12.73
C PHE A 78 8.09 18.36 -13.26
N ALA A 79 8.23 18.36 -14.58
CA ALA A 79 9.26 17.68 -15.36
C ALA A 79 9.06 16.14 -15.55
N HIS A 80 8.04 15.50 -14.98
CA HIS A 80 7.82 14.07 -15.21
C HIS A 80 7.01 13.77 -16.45
N GLY A 81 6.18 14.72 -16.90
CA GLY A 81 5.22 14.52 -17.98
C GLY A 81 4.21 13.41 -17.65
N GLY A 82 3.08 13.39 -18.37
CA GLY A 82 2.03 12.41 -18.12
C GLY A 82 1.17 12.72 -16.90
N LEU A 83 0.48 11.70 -16.39
CA LEU A 83 -0.48 11.81 -15.30
C LEU A 83 0.13 11.36 -13.96
N ARG A 84 -0.41 11.91 -12.89
CA ARG A 84 0.03 11.61 -11.53
C ARG A 84 -0.38 10.20 -11.11
N VAL A 85 0.50 9.56 -10.36
CA VAL A 85 0.23 8.32 -9.65
C VAL A 85 0.16 8.63 -8.17
N GLU A 86 -0.85 8.09 -7.50
CA GLU A 86 -1.05 8.30 -6.06
C GLU A 86 -1.70 7.09 -5.40
N GLN A 87 -1.82 7.13 -4.08
CA GLN A 87 -2.59 6.16 -3.30
C GLN A 87 -4.05 6.62 -3.23
N SER A 88 -4.99 5.75 -3.57
CA SER A 88 -6.42 5.98 -3.46
C SER A 88 -7.02 5.16 -2.32
N ASN A 89 -7.92 5.76 -1.54
CA ASN A 89 -8.67 5.04 -0.52
C ASN A 89 -9.74 4.16 -1.16
N TYR A 90 -10.03 3.03 -0.50
CA TYR A 90 -11.09 2.11 -0.92
C TYR A 90 -12.47 2.76 -0.97
N ASP A 91 -12.80 3.62 0.01
CA ASP A 91 -14.13 4.23 0.14
C ASP A 91 -14.49 5.18 -1.02
N HIS A 92 -13.51 5.62 -1.80
CA HIS A 92 -13.68 6.47 -2.98
C HIS A 92 -12.80 5.99 -4.14
N PRO A 93 -12.89 4.73 -4.56
CA PRO A 93 -12.17 4.33 -5.74
C PRO A 93 -12.81 5.02 -6.95
N ASP A 94 -12.07 5.87 -7.62
CA ASP A 94 -12.32 6.10 -9.03
C ASP A 94 -12.04 4.74 -9.69
N GLY A 95 -13.11 3.92 -9.87
CA GLY A 95 -13.01 2.47 -10.07
C GLY A 95 -11.97 2.07 -11.11
N ASP A 96 -11.87 2.82 -12.18
CA ASP A 96 -10.93 2.53 -13.27
C ASP A 96 -9.50 3.02 -12.99
N ALA A 97 -9.33 3.98 -12.09
CA ALA A 97 -8.02 4.54 -11.75
C ALA A 97 -7.09 3.51 -11.09
N VAL A 98 -7.65 2.55 -10.35
CA VAL A 98 -6.92 1.53 -9.59
C VAL A 98 -6.76 0.21 -10.33
N VAL A 99 -7.33 0.08 -11.54
CA VAL A 99 -7.29 -1.16 -12.33
C VAL A 99 -6.07 -1.16 -13.23
N TRP A 100 -5.25 -2.17 -13.06
CA TRP A 100 -4.01 -2.37 -13.83
C TRP A 100 -4.05 -3.69 -14.59
N TYR A 101 -3.22 -3.76 -15.60
CA TYR A 101 -3.00 -4.92 -16.42
C TYR A 101 -1.50 -5.12 -16.64
N ALA A 102 -1.01 -6.33 -16.54
CA ALA A 102 0.41 -6.63 -16.70
C ALA A 102 0.69 -7.22 -18.09
N ILE A 103 1.53 -6.55 -18.85
CA ILE A 103 1.95 -6.99 -20.20
C ILE A 103 3.38 -7.52 -20.10
N PRO A 104 3.62 -8.81 -20.31
CA PRO A 104 4.97 -9.35 -20.33
C PRO A 104 5.82 -8.75 -21.45
N VAL A 105 7.07 -8.43 -21.16
CA VAL A 105 8.03 -7.95 -22.16
C VAL A 105 8.82 -9.14 -22.73
N PRO A 106 8.62 -9.50 -24.00
CA PRO A 106 9.27 -10.68 -24.58
C PRO A 106 10.79 -10.50 -24.74
N GLY A 107 11.52 -11.60 -24.66
CA GLY A 107 12.96 -11.65 -24.98
C GLY A 107 13.89 -11.06 -23.93
N ALA A 108 13.40 -10.85 -22.70
CA ALA A 108 14.22 -10.42 -21.58
C ALA A 108 14.34 -11.54 -20.52
N ASP A 109 15.57 -11.84 -20.10
CA ASP A 109 15.88 -12.95 -19.18
C ASP A 109 15.31 -12.76 -17.78
N ASP A 110 15.06 -11.51 -17.38
CA ASP A 110 14.55 -11.09 -16.07
C ASP A 110 13.03 -10.91 -16.04
N HIS A 111 12.32 -11.36 -17.08
CA HIS A 111 10.87 -11.40 -17.22
C HIS A 111 10.13 -10.12 -16.77
N PRO A 112 10.51 -8.93 -17.25
CA PRO A 112 9.86 -7.71 -16.85
C PRO A 112 8.45 -7.59 -17.42
N VAL A 113 7.63 -6.78 -16.75
CA VAL A 113 6.29 -6.43 -17.21
C VAL A 113 6.16 -4.92 -17.43
N VAL A 114 5.24 -4.54 -18.29
CA VAL A 114 4.69 -3.19 -18.37
C VAL A 114 3.37 -3.21 -17.61
N LEU A 115 3.22 -2.32 -16.63
CA LEU A 115 1.97 -2.14 -15.90
C LEU A 115 1.13 -1.07 -16.61
N TRP A 116 -0.01 -1.49 -17.10
CA TRP A 116 -0.93 -0.68 -17.87
C TRP A 116 -2.18 -0.37 -17.05
N ASN A 117 -2.47 0.92 -16.82
CA ASN A 117 -3.78 1.31 -16.30
C ASN A 117 -4.78 1.32 -17.47
N ILE A 118 -5.94 0.68 -17.27
CA ILE A 118 -6.89 0.38 -18.38
C ILE A 118 -7.39 1.61 -19.14
N ILE A 119 -7.35 2.80 -18.53
CA ILE A 119 -7.83 4.03 -19.16
C ILE A 119 -6.71 5.02 -19.46
N ARG A 120 -5.67 5.08 -18.59
CA ARG A 120 -4.75 6.23 -18.57
C ARG A 120 -3.38 5.94 -19.14
N GLY A 121 -3.03 4.66 -19.36
CA GLY A 121 -1.79 4.25 -19.98
C GLY A 121 -0.83 3.52 -19.04
N PHE A 122 0.46 3.59 -19.27
CA PHE A 122 1.43 2.72 -18.60
C PHE A 122 2.27 3.45 -17.55
N LEU A 123 2.54 2.72 -16.47
CA LEU A 123 3.35 3.16 -15.34
C LEU A 123 4.81 3.27 -15.77
N ARG A 124 5.44 4.41 -15.52
CA ARG A 124 6.86 4.61 -15.81
C ARG A 124 7.58 5.28 -14.65
N ALA A 125 8.83 4.89 -14.50
CA ALA A 125 9.77 5.54 -13.62
C ALA A 125 10.38 6.78 -14.28
N TYR A 126 10.58 7.83 -13.51
CA TYR A 126 11.28 9.01 -13.94
C TYR A 126 12.36 9.40 -12.92
N VAL A 127 13.61 9.31 -13.34
CA VAL A 127 14.76 9.73 -12.52
C VAL A 127 15.46 10.87 -13.23
N ARG A 128 15.47 12.05 -12.63
CA ARG A 128 16.19 13.20 -13.19
C ARG A 128 17.66 13.13 -12.79
N ASN A 129 18.53 12.88 -13.76
CA ASN A 129 19.97 12.93 -13.58
C ASN A 129 20.43 14.34 -13.16
N GLY A 130 21.06 14.46 -12.00
CA GLY A 130 21.87 15.64 -11.63
C GLY A 130 21.36 16.53 -10.51
N ILE A 131 20.17 16.33 -9.95
CA ILE A 131 19.69 17.10 -8.80
C ILE A 131 19.29 16.13 -7.68
N ARG A 132 20.12 15.96 -6.67
CA ARG A 132 20.00 14.99 -5.57
C ARG A 132 18.76 15.09 -4.69
N HIS A 133 17.85 16.03 -4.91
CA HIS A 133 16.72 16.31 -4.02
C HIS A 133 15.37 16.54 -4.73
N MET A 134 15.25 16.31 -6.03
CA MET A 134 13.97 16.42 -6.71
C MET A 134 13.48 15.03 -7.12
N ASN A 135 12.58 14.54 -6.34
CA ASN A 135 11.67 13.40 -6.52
C ASN A 135 12.00 12.45 -7.67
N ASN A 136 12.51 11.29 -7.29
CA ASN A 136 12.45 10.11 -8.12
C ASN A 136 10.98 9.79 -8.33
N GLY A 137 10.38 10.31 -9.39
CA GLY A 137 8.97 10.30 -9.60
C GLY A 137 8.51 9.10 -10.40
N VAL A 138 7.25 8.81 -10.23
CA VAL A 138 6.51 7.87 -11.05
C VAL A 138 5.36 8.62 -11.72
N SER A 139 5.03 8.26 -12.95
CA SER A 139 3.92 8.85 -13.70
C SER A 139 3.29 7.80 -14.62
N VAL A 140 2.10 8.10 -15.12
CA VAL A 140 1.48 7.34 -16.21
C VAL A 140 1.66 8.11 -17.51
N ALA A 141 2.17 7.42 -18.53
CA ALA A 141 2.35 7.98 -19.86
C ALA A 141 1.21 7.58 -20.77
N ASP A 142 0.80 8.51 -21.65
CA ASP A 142 -0.27 8.30 -22.61
C ASP A 142 0.06 7.13 -23.58
N THR A 143 -1.00 6.45 -23.99
CA THR A 143 -1.00 5.29 -24.92
C THR A 143 -0.43 5.60 -26.31
N ASN A 144 -0.47 6.84 -26.73
CA ASN A 144 0.00 7.22 -28.08
C ASN A 144 1.53 7.23 -28.22
N ASP A 145 2.25 7.03 -27.13
CA ASP A 145 3.69 7.14 -27.13
C ASP A 145 4.37 5.73 -27.10
N ILE A 146 4.19 4.99 -28.20
CA ILE A 146 4.75 3.63 -28.39
C ILE A 146 6.27 3.57 -28.14
N VAL A 147 6.98 4.67 -28.33
CA VAL A 147 8.42 4.77 -28.06
C VAL A 147 8.71 4.57 -26.58
N HIS A 148 7.79 4.96 -25.69
CA HIS A 148 7.96 4.82 -24.24
C HIS A 148 7.62 3.43 -23.71
N ILE A 149 6.79 2.63 -24.41
CA ILE A 149 6.54 1.22 -24.03
C ILE A 149 7.83 0.39 -24.19
N ALA A 150 8.62 0.69 -25.22
CA ALA A 150 9.92 0.07 -25.42
C ALA A 150 11.02 0.59 -24.49
N ALA A 151 10.77 1.70 -23.79
CA ALA A 151 11.74 2.29 -22.88
C ALA A 151 11.81 1.50 -21.56
N ARG A 152 13.02 1.10 -21.15
CA ARG A 152 13.26 0.38 -19.90
C ARG A 152 12.69 1.05 -18.65
N MET A 153 12.41 2.37 -18.70
CA MET A 153 11.75 3.14 -17.64
C MET A 153 10.34 2.65 -17.35
N SER A 154 9.66 1.99 -18.30
CA SER A 154 8.31 1.41 -18.15
C SER A 154 8.34 -0.07 -17.80
N HIS A 155 9.53 -0.67 -17.70
CA HIS A 155 9.69 -2.08 -17.38
C HIS A 155 9.86 -2.26 -15.87
N TRP A 156 9.03 -3.13 -15.33
CA TRP A 156 9.01 -3.44 -13.89
C TRP A 156 9.35 -4.91 -13.67
N ILE A 157 10.25 -5.17 -12.74
CA ILE A 157 10.55 -6.52 -12.24
C ILE A 157 9.65 -6.74 -11.04
N VAL A 158 8.90 -7.83 -11.05
CA VAL A 158 8.05 -8.25 -9.95
C VAL A 158 8.87 -9.15 -9.04
N GLU A 159 9.06 -8.72 -7.79
CA GLU A 159 9.77 -9.50 -6.78
C GLU A 159 8.76 -9.96 -5.72
N PRO A 160 8.44 -11.27 -5.62
CA PRO A 160 7.53 -11.75 -4.60
C PRO A 160 8.10 -11.54 -3.20
N ILE A 161 7.21 -11.27 -2.24
CA ILE A 161 7.55 -11.17 -0.82
C ILE A 161 6.89 -12.36 -0.14
N PRO A 162 7.64 -13.25 0.50
CA PRO A 162 7.04 -14.36 1.22
C PRO A 162 6.22 -13.86 2.42
N ASP A 163 5.21 -14.61 2.79
CA ASP A 163 4.48 -14.39 4.03
C ASP A 163 5.34 -14.85 5.22
N ARG A 164 5.18 -14.14 6.34
CA ARG A 164 5.77 -14.53 7.63
C ARG A 164 4.71 -15.04 8.58
N ASP A 165 5.12 -15.92 9.47
CA ASP A 165 4.26 -16.40 10.54
C ASP A 165 4.04 -15.30 11.60
N GLY A 166 2.79 -14.85 11.71
CA GLY A 166 2.33 -13.92 12.72
C GLY A 166 2.77 -12.46 12.54
N MET A 167 2.16 -11.61 13.35
CA MET A 167 2.34 -10.16 13.29
C MET A 167 3.77 -9.74 13.68
N PRO A 168 4.47 -8.95 12.86
CA PRO A 168 5.78 -8.41 13.23
C PRO A 168 5.68 -7.43 14.40
N PRO A 169 6.78 -7.19 15.13
CA PRO A 169 6.81 -6.21 16.18
C PRO A 169 6.53 -4.81 15.60
N LEU A 170 5.63 -4.07 16.26
CA LEU A 170 5.36 -2.68 15.87
C LEU A 170 6.57 -1.80 16.17
N PRO A 171 6.81 -0.75 15.36
CA PRO A 171 7.89 0.18 15.59
C PRO A 171 7.77 0.82 16.99
N PRO A 172 8.88 0.93 17.74
CA PRO A 172 8.85 1.54 19.04
C PRO A 172 8.48 3.03 18.92
N PRO A 173 7.79 3.61 19.92
CA PRO A 173 7.41 5.01 19.87
C PRO A 173 8.66 5.90 19.82
N THR A 174 8.71 6.80 18.84
CA THR A 174 9.80 7.76 18.71
C THR A 174 9.77 8.73 19.91
N ILE A 175 10.82 8.73 20.70
CA ILE A 175 11.00 9.64 21.84
C ILE A 175 11.54 10.95 21.30
N GLY A 176 10.86 12.08 21.51
CA GLY A 176 11.46 13.40 21.29
C GLY A 176 10.75 14.41 20.40
N LEU A 177 9.60 14.12 19.86
CA LEU A 177 8.82 15.14 19.15
C LEU A 177 8.12 16.09 20.15
N ARG A 178 8.35 17.41 19.97
CA ARG A 178 7.68 18.44 20.75
C ARG A 178 6.18 18.31 20.55
N LEU A 179 5.41 18.16 21.64
CA LEU A 179 3.94 17.97 21.66
C LEU A 179 3.17 18.99 20.81
N ARG A 180 3.72 20.17 20.56
CA ARG A 180 3.06 21.25 19.81
C ARG A 180 3.02 21.07 18.29
N GLN A 181 3.68 20.05 17.75
CA GLN A 181 3.77 19.79 16.29
C GLN A 181 3.33 18.37 15.92
N LEU A 182 2.71 17.64 16.83
CA LEU A 182 2.23 16.31 16.50
C LEU A 182 0.97 16.42 15.63
N PRO A 183 0.90 15.71 14.50
CA PRO A 183 -0.33 15.62 13.73
C PRO A 183 -1.42 15.01 14.61
N PHE A 184 -2.65 15.47 14.44
CA PHE A 184 -3.82 14.87 15.07
C PHE A 184 -4.77 14.39 13.99
N ARG A 185 -5.50 13.33 14.32
CA ARG A 185 -6.52 12.79 13.42
C ARG A 185 -7.67 12.20 14.21
N LEU A 186 -8.80 12.09 13.55
CA LEU A 186 -9.94 11.35 14.06
C LEU A 186 -9.71 9.86 13.76
N ILE A 187 -9.80 9.03 14.78
CA ILE A 187 -9.81 7.57 14.64
C ILE A 187 -11.26 7.11 14.79
N HIS A 188 -11.78 6.47 13.75
CA HIS A 188 -13.00 5.68 13.83
C HIS A 188 -12.58 4.21 13.95
N PHE A 189 -13.22 3.47 14.84
CA PHE A 189 -12.95 2.05 14.96
C PHE A 189 -14.21 1.23 15.07
N VAL A 190 -14.16 0.03 14.58
CA VAL A 190 -15.17 -1.00 14.73
C VAL A 190 -14.56 -2.20 15.44
N TRP A 191 -15.36 -2.81 16.33
CA TRP A 191 -14.93 -3.89 17.18
C TRP A 191 -16.02 -4.97 17.23
N PRO A 192 -15.71 -6.25 16.95
CA PRO A 192 -16.66 -7.34 17.09
C PRO A 192 -16.87 -7.68 18.59
N LEU A 193 -18.08 -7.55 19.09
CA LEU A 193 -18.44 -7.82 20.49
C LEU A 193 -18.65 -9.31 20.83
N GLY A 194 -18.49 -10.23 19.89
CA GLY A 194 -18.76 -11.64 20.14
C GLY A 194 -18.06 -12.60 19.20
N VAL A 195 -17.90 -13.83 19.70
CA VAL A 195 -17.36 -14.96 18.94
C VAL A 195 -18.42 -15.61 18.05
N ASP A 196 -19.66 -15.10 18.07
CA ASP A 196 -20.80 -15.73 17.42
C ASP A 196 -20.86 -15.36 15.93
N VAL A 197 -20.64 -16.34 15.08
CA VAL A 197 -20.56 -16.25 13.61
C VAL A 197 -21.90 -15.84 12.98
N HIS A 198 -23.03 -15.93 13.70
CA HIS A 198 -24.37 -15.72 13.15
C HIS A 198 -24.96 -14.33 13.30
N ALA A 199 -24.45 -13.50 14.19
CA ALA A 199 -24.76 -12.08 14.30
C ALA A 199 -23.65 -11.38 15.10
N PRO A 200 -22.57 -10.94 14.50
CA PRO A 200 -21.55 -10.20 15.21
C PRO A 200 -22.17 -8.88 15.71
N LEU A 201 -22.34 -8.77 17.02
CA LEU A 201 -22.57 -7.47 17.61
C LEU A 201 -21.30 -6.66 17.35
N ILE A 202 -21.42 -5.63 16.54
CA ILE A 202 -20.33 -4.72 16.22
C ILE A 202 -20.51 -3.49 17.08
N ASP A 203 -19.54 -3.20 17.93
CA ASP A 203 -19.44 -1.90 18.58
C ASP A 203 -18.57 -0.98 17.73
N TYR A 204 -18.82 0.32 17.81
CA TYR A 204 -18.07 1.33 17.09
C TYR A 204 -17.78 2.52 18.00
N GLY A 205 -16.69 3.18 17.73
CA GLY A 205 -16.31 4.35 18.48
C GLY A 205 -15.42 5.28 17.68
N PHE A 206 -15.16 6.44 18.28
CA PHE A 206 -14.25 7.42 17.72
C PHE A 206 -13.51 8.19 18.80
N PHE A 207 -12.32 8.67 18.47
CA PHE A 207 -11.55 9.56 19.34
C PHE A 207 -10.50 10.33 18.55
N LEU A 208 -10.03 11.43 19.12
CA LEU A 208 -8.90 12.18 18.59
C LEU A 208 -7.59 11.55 19.07
N PHE A 209 -6.74 11.22 18.14
CA PHE A 209 -5.40 10.70 18.40
C PHE A 209 -4.33 11.71 18.00
N PHE A 210 -3.31 11.86 18.86
CA PHE A 210 -2.21 12.80 18.67
C PHE A 210 -0.91 12.05 18.44
N GLY A 211 -0.27 12.30 17.28
CA GLY A 211 0.95 11.67 16.86
C GLY A 211 0.75 10.63 15.77
N ARG A 212 1.84 9.92 15.45
CA ARG A 212 1.88 8.93 14.37
C ARG A 212 2.12 7.51 14.88
N SER A 213 2.54 7.32 16.12
CA SER A 213 2.97 6.02 16.59
C SER A 213 1.84 5.00 16.62
N VAL A 214 1.93 4.00 15.76
CA VAL A 214 1.02 2.87 15.69
C VAL A 214 1.03 2.07 17.01
N PHE A 215 2.19 1.97 17.65
CA PHE A 215 2.33 1.32 18.96
C PHE A 215 1.48 2.02 20.05
N ARG A 216 1.54 3.35 20.11
CA ARG A 216 0.72 4.14 21.04
C ARG A 216 -0.77 4.07 20.72
N LEU A 217 -1.11 4.04 19.42
CA LEU A 217 -2.49 3.90 18.98
C LEU A 217 -3.08 2.56 19.45
N ARG A 218 -2.31 1.48 19.32
CA ARG A 218 -2.72 0.14 19.79
C ARG A 218 -3.00 0.12 21.30
N ILE A 219 -2.12 0.73 22.09
CA ILE A 219 -2.32 0.86 23.55
C ILE A 219 -3.60 1.67 23.87
N GLU A 220 -3.81 2.77 23.17
CA GLU A 220 -4.99 3.63 23.41
C GLU A 220 -6.30 2.92 23.04
N LEU A 221 -6.31 2.16 21.94
CA LEU A 221 -7.46 1.32 21.56
C LEU A 221 -7.70 0.21 22.59
N ALA A 222 -6.66 -0.52 22.97
CA ALA A 222 -6.77 -1.58 23.97
C ALA A 222 -7.36 -1.06 25.30
N ARG A 223 -6.89 0.11 25.77
CA ARG A 223 -7.40 0.76 26.97
C ARG A 223 -8.90 1.14 26.85
N ARG A 224 -9.35 1.60 25.69
CA ARG A 224 -10.76 1.96 25.44
C ARG A 224 -11.69 0.77 25.36
N LEU A 225 -11.15 -0.33 24.84
CA LEU A 225 -11.90 -1.58 24.63
C LEU A 225 -11.83 -2.52 25.83
N ASP A 226 -11.11 -2.14 26.90
CA ASP A 226 -10.80 -3.00 28.05
C ASP A 226 -10.22 -4.37 27.61
N ALA A 227 -9.33 -4.34 26.62
CA ALA A 227 -8.75 -5.51 25.98
C ALA A 227 -7.26 -5.60 26.26
N ASP A 228 -6.73 -6.83 26.20
CA ASP A 228 -5.28 -7.05 26.25
C ASP A 228 -4.63 -6.54 24.96
N VAL A 229 -3.64 -5.66 25.11
CA VAL A 229 -2.84 -5.13 24.00
C VAL A 229 -2.23 -6.26 23.16
N ALA A 230 -1.81 -7.37 23.76
CA ALA A 230 -1.20 -8.49 23.06
C ALA A 230 -2.16 -9.17 22.07
N ASN A 231 -3.44 -9.15 22.38
CA ASN A 231 -4.47 -9.83 21.59
C ASN A 231 -5.17 -8.95 20.54
N LEU A 232 -4.76 -7.68 20.42
CA LEU A 232 -5.43 -6.71 19.54
C LEU A 232 -4.60 -6.47 18.29
N VAL A 233 -5.17 -6.70 17.12
CA VAL A 233 -4.61 -6.33 15.82
C VAL A 233 -5.46 -5.22 15.21
N MET A 234 -4.80 -4.16 14.74
CA MET A 234 -5.44 -3.06 14.04
C MET A 234 -5.33 -3.27 12.56
N CYS A 235 -6.43 -3.16 11.84
CA CYS A 235 -6.46 -3.33 10.40
C CYS A 235 -7.15 -2.14 9.72
N LEU A 236 -6.75 -1.85 8.50
CA LEU A 236 -7.46 -0.98 7.58
C LEU A 236 -8.35 -1.84 6.68
N ARG A 237 -9.55 -1.37 6.35
CA ARG A 237 -10.39 -2.02 5.37
C ARG A 237 -9.87 -1.68 3.98
N THR A 238 -9.52 -2.70 3.23
CA THR A 238 -9.17 -2.62 1.81
C THR A 238 -10.27 -3.26 0.97
N GLY A 239 -10.17 -3.27 -0.35
CA GLY A 239 -11.24 -3.70 -1.27
C GLY A 239 -12.00 -4.97 -0.85
N GLY A 240 -13.30 -4.96 -1.02
CA GLY A 240 -14.18 -6.04 -0.55
C GLY A 240 -14.25 -6.11 0.97
N ASP A 241 -14.10 -7.31 1.53
CA ASP A 241 -14.04 -7.56 2.97
C ASP A 241 -12.60 -7.78 3.48
N LEU A 242 -11.60 -7.45 2.65
CA LEU A 242 -10.20 -7.68 2.96
C LEU A 242 -9.68 -6.66 3.98
N LEU A 243 -8.77 -7.13 4.83
CA LEU A 243 -8.18 -6.35 5.90
C LEU A 243 -6.66 -6.32 5.75
N THR A 244 -6.09 -5.10 5.72
CA THR A 244 -4.64 -4.90 5.75
C THR A 244 -4.19 -4.54 7.17
N PRO A 245 -3.30 -5.32 7.80
CA PRO A 245 -2.79 -5.02 9.13
C PRO A 245 -2.01 -3.70 9.16
N LEU A 246 -2.29 -2.85 10.14
CA LEU A 246 -1.58 -1.59 10.34
C LEU A 246 -0.30 -1.83 11.15
N LEU A 247 0.83 -1.90 10.45
CA LEU A 247 2.12 -2.33 11.00
C LEU A 247 3.17 -1.23 11.10
N VAL A 248 2.93 -0.06 10.50
CA VAL A 248 3.85 1.06 10.47
C VAL A 248 3.25 2.30 11.14
N ASP A 249 4.08 3.28 11.45
CA ASP A 249 3.60 4.56 11.96
C ASP A 249 2.65 5.23 10.96
N LEU A 250 1.63 5.90 11.48
CA LEU A 250 0.58 6.54 10.68
C LEU A 250 1.17 7.58 9.70
N PRO A 251 0.51 7.80 8.56
CA PRO A 251 0.98 8.81 7.60
C PRO A 251 1.01 10.20 8.22
N THR A 252 1.69 11.14 7.56
CA THR A 252 1.86 12.51 8.05
C THR A 252 0.64 13.41 7.82
N ASN A 253 -0.34 12.97 7.01
CA ASN A 253 -1.59 13.69 6.79
C ASN A 253 -2.44 13.77 8.07
N HIS A 254 -3.60 14.43 7.97
CA HIS A 254 -4.57 14.59 9.07
C HIS A 254 -5.88 13.84 8.80
N ASP A 255 -5.90 12.94 7.83
CA ASP A 255 -7.10 12.24 7.41
C ASP A 255 -7.65 11.36 8.54
N THR A 256 -8.96 11.23 8.55
CA THR A 256 -9.65 10.29 9.42
C THR A 256 -9.21 8.87 9.08
N LEU A 257 -8.89 8.10 10.10
CA LEU A 257 -8.49 6.71 9.95
C LEU A 257 -9.61 5.79 10.43
N HIS A 258 -10.03 4.87 9.56
CA HIS A 258 -11.02 3.85 9.86
C HIS A 258 -10.33 2.54 10.19
N ILE A 259 -10.44 2.09 11.42
CA ILE A 259 -9.76 0.90 11.94
C ILE A 259 -10.77 -0.21 12.21
N VAL A 260 -10.50 -1.39 11.70
CA VAL A 260 -11.13 -2.62 12.12
C VAL A 260 -10.23 -3.29 13.15
N VAL A 261 -10.77 -3.53 14.35
CA VAL A 261 -10.03 -4.22 15.41
C VAL A 261 -10.30 -5.71 15.31
N VAL A 262 -9.24 -6.48 15.18
CA VAL A 262 -9.28 -7.95 15.08
C VAL A 262 -8.64 -8.54 16.33
N ILE A 263 -9.24 -9.60 16.85
CA ILE A 263 -8.72 -10.32 18.01
C ILE A 263 -7.89 -11.51 17.56
N THR A 264 -6.74 -11.68 18.17
CA THR A 264 -5.85 -12.82 17.97
C THR A 264 -6.59 -14.14 18.25
N GLY A 265 -6.45 -15.12 17.35
CA GLY A 265 -7.09 -16.43 17.46
C GLY A 265 -8.51 -16.50 16.88
N THR A 266 -9.06 -15.42 16.32
CA THR A 266 -10.32 -15.44 15.55
C THR A 266 -10.06 -15.88 14.10
N LEU A 267 -11.12 -16.23 13.38
CA LEU A 267 -11.04 -16.55 11.94
C LEU A 267 -10.50 -15.36 11.15
N ALA A 268 -10.99 -14.15 11.41
CA ALA A 268 -10.51 -12.93 10.76
C ALA A 268 -9.01 -12.69 11.00
N HIS A 269 -8.47 -13.08 12.18
CA HIS A 269 -7.04 -13.02 12.43
C HIS A 269 -6.25 -14.06 11.61
N ALA A 270 -6.82 -15.24 11.38
CA ALA A 270 -6.16 -16.30 10.61
C ALA A 270 -6.05 -15.97 9.11
N GLU A 271 -6.90 -15.08 8.61
CA GLU A 271 -6.90 -14.60 7.22
C GLU A 271 -5.91 -13.46 6.98
N LEU A 272 -5.38 -12.83 8.05
CA LEU A 272 -4.43 -11.73 7.90
C LEU A 272 -3.09 -12.22 7.33
N ARG A 273 -2.59 -11.50 6.33
CA ARG A 273 -1.29 -11.72 5.70
C ARG A 273 -0.26 -10.71 6.21
N TYR A 274 0.92 -11.21 6.48
CA TYR A 274 2.03 -10.38 6.96
C TYR A 274 3.23 -10.57 6.04
N PRO A 275 3.59 -9.57 5.20
CA PRO A 275 4.74 -9.74 4.32
C PRO A 275 6.05 -9.77 5.12
N ASP A 276 6.91 -10.72 4.81
CA ASP A 276 8.28 -10.75 5.32
C ASP A 276 9.17 -9.83 4.48
N VAL A 277 9.08 -8.53 4.75
CA VAL A 277 9.83 -7.52 4.00
C VAL A 277 11.34 -7.62 4.20
N ASP A 278 11.80 -8.33 5.21
CA ASP A 278 13.21 -8.56 5.52
C ASP A 278 13.77 -9.80 4.79
N ALA A 279 12.91 -10.64 4.20
CA ALA A 279 13.33 -11.78 3.40
C ALA A 279 14.13 -11.33 2.16
N GLU A 280 15.24 -12.07 1.87
CA GLU A 280 16.14 -11.82 0.73
C GLU A 280 15.56 -12.26 -0.62
#